data_1103879f33ca530cd14fb31c0761d92e
#
_entry.id   1103879f33ca530cd14fb31c0761d92e
#
_cell.length_a   1.000
_cell.length_b   1.000
_cell.length_c   1.000
_cell.angle_alpha   90.00
_cell.angle_beta   90.00
_cell.angle_gamma   90.00
#
_symmetry.space_group_name_H-M   'P 1'
#
loop_
_entity.id
_entity.type
_entity.pdbx_description
1 polymer ?
#
loop_
_entity_poly.entity_id
_entity_poly.type
_entity_poly.pdbx_seq_one_letter_code
_entity_poly.pdbx_strand_id
1 'polypeptide(L)'
;GSDSEGSTGVELNYGPVASLQITVGLPIAFARDRDGMTWGAGDVAASAKFRFYHDDKLGLSLAAFPGLTLSTATRDLGAGRVTGFLPVWIQKDSGKWSVFGGGGYAINPGTSNRDYWTGGIAVSREVSERLLIGLEADRSGADTIDGNGSTSLGIGTIYRMKIPFRLLASGGPAFEDGGGPAGFHFFTALGLDL
;
A
#
# COMPACT_ATOMS: atom_id res chain seq x y z
N GLY A 1 3.85 10.29 25.28
CA GLY A 1 3.54 9.05 24.59
C GLY A 1 3.72 9.26 23.11
N SER A 2 4.22 8.28 22.40
CA SER A 2 4.25 8.33 20.93
C SER A 2 2.85 8.09 20.40
N ASP A 3 2.34 9.00 19.60
CA ASP A 3 1.09 8.81 18.88
C ASP A 3 1.28 7.63 17.92
N SER A 4 0.27 6.78 17.82
CA SER A 4 0.27 5.64 16.89
C SER A 4 -1.10 5.47 16.28
N GLU A 5 -1.11 5.20 14.99
CA GLU A 5 -2.31 4.92 14.22
C GLU A 5 -2.15 3.64 13.42
N GLY A 6 -3.24 3.06 13.01
CA GLY A 6 -3.20 1.88 12.18
C GLY A 6 -4.60 1.42 11.79
N SER A 7 -4.61 0.40 10.96
CA SER A 7 -5.86 -0.25 10.57
C SER A 7 -5.67 -1.76 10.44
N THR A 8 -6.77 -2.46 10.61
CA THR A 8 -6.93 -3.86 10.22
C THR A 8 -8.20 -3.96 9.40
N GLY A 9 -8.37 -5.00 8.60
CA GLY A 9 -9.59 -5.08 7.79
C GLY A 9 -9.57 -6.26 6.83
N VAL A 10 -10.55 -6.24 5.94
CA VAL A 10 -10.70 -7.22 4.88
C VAL A 10 -10.51 -6.53 3.53
N GLU A 11 -9.73 -7.14 2.68
CA GLU A 11 -9.60 -6.76 1.28
C GLU A 11 -10.19 -7.87 0.40
N LEU A 12 -11.12 -7.50 -0.45
CA LEU A 12 -11.78 -8.37 -1.42
C LEU A 12 -11.25 -8.07 -2.81
N ASN A 13 -10.71 -9.09 -3.46
CA ASN A 13 -10.17 -9.00 -4.80
C ASN A 13 -10.98 -9.88 -5.75
N TYR A 14 -11.44 -9.31 -6.87
CA TYR A 14 -12.17 -10.01 -7.91
C TYR A 14 -11.57 -9.73 -9.29
N GLY A 15 -11.22 -10.78 -10.00
CA GLY A 15 -10.63 -10.74 -11.34
C GLY A 15 -11.62 -11.20 -12.41
N PRO A 16 -12.51 -10.33 -12.97
CA PRO A 16 -13.48 -10.73 -13.98
C PRO A 16 -12.82 -11.23 -15.27
N VAL A 17 -11.63 -10.74 -15.57
CA VAL A 17 -10.79 -11.17 -16.70
C VAL A 17 -9.31 -11.10 -16.32
N ALA A 18 -8.44 -11.79 -17.05
CA ALA A 18 -7.02 -11.90 -16.73
C ALA A 18 -6.24 -10.56 -16.64
N SER A 19 -6.75 -9.50 -17.28
CA SER A 19 -6.13 -8.17 -17.28
C SER A 19 -6.76 -7.17 -16.32
N LEU A 20 -7.86 -7.53 -15.62
CA LEU A 20 -8.58 -6.63 -14.74
C LEU A 20 -8.82 -7.27 -13.37
N GLN A 21 -8.45 -6.57 -12.32
CA GLN A 21 -8.76 -6.90 -10.93
C GLN A 21 -9.46 -5.70 -10.29
N ILE A 22 -10.58 -5.95 -9.65
CA ILE A 22 -11.30 -4.98 -8.82
C ILE A 22 -10.99 -5.32 -7.36
N THR A 23 -10.67 -4.31 -6.59
CA THR A 23 -10.34 -4.45 -5.17
C THR A 23 -11.23 -3.54 -4.34
N VAL A 24 -11.76 -4.05 -3.23
CA VAL A 24 -12.48 -3.27 -2.22
C VAL A 24 -11.87 -3.56 -0.85
N GLY A 25 -11.43 -2.52 -0.17
CA GLY A 25 -10.89 -2.56 1.18
C GLY A 25 -11.89 -2.03 2.20
N LEU A 26 -12.11 -2.80 3.27
CA LEU A 26 -13.04 -2.50 4.36
C LEU A 26 -12.23 -2.44 5.68
N PRO A 27 -11.62 -1.30 6.02
CA PRO A 27 -10.78 -1.20 7.20
C PRO A 27 -11.58 -0.92 8.49
N ILE A 28 -11.04 -1.43 9.59
CA ILE A 28 -11.29 -0.96 10.95
C ILE A 28 -10.04 -0.17 11.35
N ALA A 29 -10.19 1.10 11.61
CA ALA A 29 -9.10 1.99 11.98
C ALA A 29 -8.98 2.15 13.49
N PHE A 30 -7.78 2.45 13.96
CA PHE A 30 -7.54 2.85 15.34
C PHE A 30 -6.52 3.99 15.38
N ALA A 31 -6.72 4.88 16.35
CA ALA A 31 -5.76 5.92 16.69
C ALA A 31 -5.55 5.93 18.20
N ARG A 32 -4.31 6.11 18.61
CA ARG A 32 -3.92 6.21 20.01
C ARG A 32 -3.20 7.54 20.23
N ASP A 33 -3.72 8.32 21.12
CA ASP A 33 -3.17 9.58 21.60
C ASP A 33 -2.95 9.57 23.12
N ARG A 34 -2.74 10.73 23.71
CA ARG A 34 -2.57 10.88 25.17
C ARG A 34 -3.84 10.61 25.95
N ASP A 35 -4.99 10.78 25.34
CA ASP A 35 -6.32 10.66 25.98
C ASP A 35 -6.87 9.23 25.89
N GLY A 36 -6.26 8.36 25.09
CA GLY A 36 -6.62 6.95 25.00
C GLY A 36 -6.53 6.34 23.61
N MET A 37 -7.34 5.32 23.38
CA MET A 37 -7.41 4.58 22.13
C MET A 37 -8.83 4.64 21.55
N THR A 38 -8.94 5.11 20.33
CA THR A 38 -10.20 5.21 19.59
C THR A 38 -10.22 4.16 18.47
N TRP A 39 -11.37 3.50 18.31
CA TRP A 39 -11.62 2.49 17.28
C TRP A 39 -12.89 2.81 16.50
N GLY A 40 -12.93 2.43 15.23
CA GLY A 40 -14.12 2.55 14.40
C GLY A 40 -13.91 2.06 12.99
N ALA A 41 -14.95 2.17 12.16
CA ALA A 41 -14.80 1.96 10.73
C ALA A 41 -13.81 3.00 10.16
N GLY A 42 -12.91 2.54 9.30
CA GLY A 42 -12.07 3.41 8.50
C GLY A 42 -12.71 3.78 7.16
N ASP A 43 -11.99 4.50 6.35
CA ASP A 43 -12.42 4.89 5.01
C ASP A 43 -12.37 3.69 4.05
N VAL A 44 -13.49 3.40 3.40
CA VAL A 44 -13.59 2.33 2.38
C VAL A 44 -12.78 2.74 1.16
N ALA A 45 -11.90 1.84 0.71
CA ALA A 45 -11.13 2.01 -0.51
C ALA A 45 -11.67 1.11 -1.62
N ALA A 46 -11.71 1.63 -2.85
CA ALA A 46 -12.03 0.87 -4.04
C ALA A 46 -11.02 1.19 -5.15
N SER A 47 -10.56 0.17 -5.86
CA SER A 47 -9.60 0.34 -6.93
C SER A 47 -9.77 -0.69 -8.05
N ALA A 48 -9.20 -0.37 -9.22
CA ALA A 48 -9.23 -1.26 -10.37
C ALA A 48 -7.82 -1.34 -10.98
N LYS A 49 -7.21 -2.50 -10.90
CA LYS A 49 -5.93 -2.78 -11.54
C LYS A 49 -6.15 -3.26 -12.97
N PHE A 50 -5.70 -2.48 -13.92
CA PHE A 50 -5.74 -2.82 -15.35
C PHE A 50 -4.33 -3.07 -15.88
N ARG A 51 -4.01 -4.34 -16.20
CA ARG A 51 -2.76 -4.73 -16.82
C ARG A 51 -2.88 -4.52 -18.33
N PHE A 52 -2.33 -3.41 -18.82
CA PHE A 52 -2.42 -3.01 -20.24
C PHE A 52 -1.27 -3.52 -21.09
N TYR A 53 -0.18 -4.04 -20.49
CA TYR A 53 0.91 -4.70 -21.18
C TYR A 53 1.39 -5.91 -20.39
N HIS A 54 1.66 -6.99 -21.11
CA HIS A 54 2.27 -8.19 -20.56
C HIS A 54 3.03 -8.94 -21.66
N ASP A 55 4.27 -9.32 -21.37
CA ASP A 55 5.12 -10.11 -22.24
C ASP A 55 5.84 -11.20 -21.42
N ASP A 56 5.42 -12.45 -21.60
CA ASP A 56 5.98 -13.60 -20.90
C ASP A 56 7.46 -13.83 -21.22
N LYS A 57 7.90 -13.56 -22.47
CA LYS A 57 9.29 -13.78 -22.89
C LYS A 57 10.22 -12.77 -22.23
N LEU A 58 9.76 -11.55 -22.08
CA LEU A 58 10.47 -10.51 -21.36
C LEU A 58 10.26 -10.60 -19.85
N GLY A 59 9.25 -11.31 -19.37
CA GLY A 59 8.81 -11.28 -17.98
C GLY A 59 8.39 -9.88 -17.55
N LEU A 60 7.79 -9.09 -18.44
CA LEU A 60 7.48 -7.69 -18.21
C LEU A 60 5.97 -7.45 -18.18
N SER A 61 5.51 -6.76 -17.15
CA SER A 61 4.11 -6.34 -17.01
C SER A 61 4.01 -4.86 -16.66
N LEU A 62 3.00 -4.19 -17.22
CA LEU A 62 2.65 -2.80 -16.91
C LEU A 62 1.16 -2.75 -16.56
N ALA A 63 0.85 -2.08 -15.47
CA ALA A 63 -0.52 -1.92 -15.01
C ALA A 63 -0.79 -0.50 -14.50
N ALA A 64 -1.97 0.04 -14.84
CA ALA A 64 -2.55 1.17 -14.14
C ALA A 64 -3.42 0.64 -12.98
N PHE A 65 -3.46 1.36 -11.86
CA PHE A 65 -4.19 0.94 -10.69
C PHE A 65 -4.92 2.11 -10.01
N PRO A 66 -5.81 2.83 -10.76
CA PRO A 66 -6.57 3.91 -10.17
C PRO A 66 -7.42 3.44 -9.01
N GLY A 67 -7.49 4.26 -7.98
CA GLY A 67 -8.26 4.00 -6.77
C GLY A 67 -8.87 5.26 -6.19
N LEU A 68 -9.92 5.06 -5.40
CA LEU A 68 -10.62 6.07 -4.62
C LEU A 68 -10.73 5.58 -3.18
N THR A 69 -10.59 6.49 -2.24
CA THR A 69 -10.91 6.27 -0.84
C THR A 69 -12.10 7.15 -0.47
N LEU A 70 -13.16 6.52 0.01
CA LEU A 70 -14.44 7.17 0.33
C LEU A 70 -14.43 7.61 1.78
N SER A 71 -14.98 8.79 2.07
CA SER A 71 -15.10 9.32 3.42
C SER A 71 -16.23 8.60 4.19
N THR A 72 -15.95 7.39 4.65
CA THR A 72 -16.91 6.52 5.35
C THR A 72 -16.52 6.22 6.79
N ALA A 73 -15.35 6.71 7.22
CA ALA A 73 -14.81 6.47 8.54
C ALA A 73 -15.69 7.05 9.65
N THR A 74 -15.61 6.42 10.81
CA THR A 74 -16.24 6.89 12.04
C THR A 74 -15.38 8.01 12.64
N ARG A 75 -15.95 9.19 12.84
CA ARG A 75 -15.26 10.36 13.44
C ARG A 75 -13.94 10.69 12.71
N ASP A 76 -12.89 10.94 13.49
CA ASP A 76 -11.58 11.38 13.01
C ASP A 76 -10.64 10.21 12.61
N LEU A 77 -11.23 9.03 12.34
CA LEU A 77 -10.49 7.82 11.93
C LEU A 77 -10.28 7.70 10.41
N GLY A 78 -10.58 8.73 9.65
CA GLY A 78 -10.42 8.80 8.20
C GLY A 78 -10.07 10.19 7.72
N ALA A 79 -9.92 10.31 6.40
CA ALA A 79 -9.54 11.57 5.77
C ALA A 79 -10.64 12.66 5.82
N GLY A 80 -11.88 12.29 6.15
CA GLY A 80 -13.05 13.20 6.14
C GLY A 80 -13.45 13.70 4.74
N ARG A 81 -12.86 13.13 3.68
CA ARG A 81 -13.07 13.51 2.28
C ARG A 81 -12.77 12.35 1.34
N VAL A 82 -13.25 12.43 0.13
CA VAL A 82 -12.88 11.49 -0.93
C VAL A 82 -11.48 11.86 -1.44
N THR A 83 -10.58 10.88 -1.49
CA THR A 83 -9.24 11.00 -2.08
C THR A 83 -9.10 10.06 -3.26
N GLY A 84 -8.13 10.32 -4.14
CA GLY A 84 -7.88 9.50 -5.31
C GLY A 84 -6.39 9.20 -5.49
N PHE A 85 -6.10 8.09 -6.17
CA PHE A 85 -4.73 7.73 -6.52
C PHE A 85 -4.68 7.18 -7.95
N LEU A 86 -3.77 7.70 -8.76
CA LEU A 86 -3.63 7.38 -10.18
C LEU A 86 -2.21 6.84 -10.48
N PRO A 87 -1.88 5.61 -10.09
CA PRO A 87 -0.56 5.05 -10.30
C PRO A 87 -0.43 4.26 -11.59
N VAL A 88 0.82 4.15 -12.03
CA VAL A 88 1.28 3.16 -13.01
C VAL A 88 2.41 2.35 -12.39
N TRP A 89 2.33 1.04 -12.55
CA TRP A 89 3.27 0.08 -12.00
C TRP A 89 3.90 -0.77 -13.09
N ILE A 90 5.16 -1.07 -12.92
CA ILE A 90 5.95 -1.96 -13.75
C ILE A 90 6.47 -3.12 -12.91
N GLN A 91 6.40 -4.32 -13.45
CA GLN A 91 7.01 -5.51 -12.87
C GLN A 91 7.89 -6.19 -13.91
N LYS A 92 9.09 -6.58 -13.50
CA LYS A 92 10.04 -7.35 -14.27
C LYS A 92 10.45 -8.59 -13.51
N ASP A 93 10.15 -9.75 -14.09
CA ASP A 93 10.53 -11.06 -13.55
C ASP A 93 11.72 -11.63 -14.33
N SER A 94 12.67 -12.23 -13.64
CA SER A 94 13.83 -12.90 -14.23
C SER A 94 14.30 -14.03 -13.32
N GLY A 95 14.02 -15.27 -13.72
CA GLY A 95 14.31 -16.44 -12.91
C GLY A 95 13.60 -16.38 -11.56
N LYS A 96 14.37 -16.33 -10.47
CA LYS A 96 13.83 -16.23 -9.10
C LYS A 96 13.72 -14.81 -8.59
N TRP A 97 14.05 -13.82 -9.39
CA TRP A 97 14.02 -12.41 -9.02
C TRP A 97 12.83 -11.71 -9.64
N SER A 98 12.22 -10.81 -8.89
CA SER A 98 11.23 -9.87 -9.36
C SER A 98 11.60 -8.46 -8.91
N VAL A 99 11.52 -7.51 -9.82
CA VAL A 99 11.61 -6.08 -9.54
C VAL A 99 10.24 -5.48 -9.85
N PHE A 100 9.67 -4.79 -8.88
CA PHE A 100 8.40 -4.11 -8.99
C PHE A 100 8.60 -2.65 -8.62
N GLY A 101 8.06 -1.72 -9.39
CA GLY A 101 8.19 -0.31 -9.08
C GLY A 101 7.24 0.55 -9.88
N GLY A 102 7.13 1.80 -9.48
CA GLY A 102 6.27 2.77 -10.11
C GLY A 102 5.81 3.83 -9.15
N GLY A 103 4.73 4.50 -9.51
CA GLY A 103 4.15 5.54 -8.68
C GLY A 103 3.02 6.25 -9.40
N GLY A 104 2.45 7.24 -8.74
CA GLY A 104 1.33 7.98 -9.25
C GLY A 104 1.06 9.27 -8.51
N TYR A 105 0.03 9.93 -8.96
CA TYR A 105 -0.46 11.18 -8.44
C TYR A 105 -1.61 10.94 -7.46
N ALA A 106 -1.45 11.43 -6.24
CA ALA A 106 -2.46 11.39 -5.20
C ALA A 106 -3.25 12.70 -5.21
N ILE A 107 -4.56 12.58 -5.35
CA ILE A 107 -5.54 13.67 -5.32
C ILE A 107 -6.05 13.76 -3.89
N ASN A 108 -5.70 14.85 -3.19
CA ASN A 108 -5.94 15.03 -1.76
C ASN A 108 -6.60 16.39 -1.48
N PRO A 109 -7.88 16.59 -1.83
CA PRO A 109 -8.58 17.86 -1.72
C PRO A 109 -8.72 18.34 -0.26
N GLY A 110 -8.75 19.65 -0.04
CA GLY A 110 -8.95 20.28 1.27
C GLY A 110 -8.11 21.54 1.42
N THR A 111 -8.54 22.44 2.31
CA THR A 111 -7.95 23.79 2.44
C THR A 111 -6.49 23.78 2.86
N SER A 112 -6.08 22.82 3.71
CA SER A 112 -4.68 22.68 4.17
C SER A 112 -3.99 21.48 3.53
N ASN A 113 -4.66 20.81 2.59
CA ASN A 113 -4.14 19.63 1.93
C ASN A 113 -3.47 19.99 0.61
N ARG A 114 -2.76 19.03 0.10
CA ARG A 114 -2.00 19.13 -1.12
C ARG A 114 -2.04 17.82 -1.88
N ASP A 115 -2.24 17.90 -3.18
CA ASP A 115 -1.98 16.76 -4.07
C ASP A 115 -0.48 16.50 -4.12
N TYR A 116 -0.10 15.22 -4.24
CA TYR A 116 1.31 14.86 -4.19
C TYR A 116 1.63 13.65 -5.06
N TRP A 117 2.92 13.48 -5.37
CA TRP A 117 3.44 12.29 -6.01
C TRP A 117 3.91 11.30 -4.95
N THR A 118 3.59 10.03 -5.18
CA THR A 118 4.13 8.94 -4.38
C THR A 118 4.50 7.76 -5.27
N GLY A 119 5.51 7.00 -4.86
CA GLY A 119 5.95 5.83 -5.60
C GLY A 119 7.02 5.07 -4.86
N GLY A 120 7.38 3.90 -5.40
CA GLY A 120 8.35 3.05 -4.76
C GLY A 120 8.91 1.99 -5.70
N ILE A 121 9.86 1.26 -5.17
CA ILE A 121 10.49 0.13 -5.81
C ILE A 121 10.67 -1.00 -4.79
N ALA A 122 10.40 -2.21 -5.23
CA ALA A 122 10.69 -3.41 -4.47
C ALA A 122 11.48 -4.40 -5.31
N VAL A 123 12.45 -5.05 -4.69
CA VAL A 123 13.21 -6.16 -5.28
C VAL A 123 12.99 -7.38 -4.42
N SER A 124 12.53 -8.45 -5.00
CA SER A 124 12.24 -9.68 -4.28
C SER A 124 12.88 -10.89 -4.94
N ARG A 125 13.06 -11.93 -4.13
CA ARG A 125 13.63 -13.21 -4.57
C ARG A 125 12.85 -14.38 -3.97
N GLU A 126 12.54 -15.35 -4.81
CA GLU A 126 12.08 -16.66 -4.35
C GLU A 126 13.27 -17.45 -3.76
N VAL A 127 13.27 -17.58 -2.44
CA VAL A 127 14.29 -18.34 -1.69
C VAL A 127 13.96 -19.83 -1.74
N SER A 128 12.68 -20.16 -1.69
CA SER A 128 12.16 -21.52 -1.89
C SER A 128 10.78 -21.45 -2.56
N GLU A 129 10.20 -22.58 -2.90
CA GLU A 129 8.82 -22.66 -3.45
C GLU A 129 7.76 -22.02 -2.54
N ARG A 130 8.07 -21.88 -1.24
CA ARG A 130 7.14 -21.34 -0.24
C ARG A 130 7.54 -19.98 0.31
N LEU A 131 8.77 -19.54 0.07
CA LEU A 131 9.30 -18.33 0.72
C LEU A 131 9.84 -17.35 -0.32
N LEU A 132 9.25 -16.16 -0.34
CA LEU A 132 9.75 -14.99 -1.04
C LEU A 132 10.18 -13.96 0.00
N ILE A 133 11.35 -13.35 -0.21
CA ILE A 133 11.87 -12.24 0.61
C ILE A 133 12.15 -11.07 -0.32
N GLY A 134 11.87 -9.86 0.14
CA GLY A 134 12.10 -8.63 -0.63
C GLY A 134 12.55 -7.46 0.21
N LEU A 135 13.13 -6.50 -0.47
CA LEU A 135 13.45 -5.17 0.05
C LEU A 135 12.61 -4.15 -0.72
N GLU A 136 12.15 -3.12 -0.03
CA GLU A 136 11.35 -2.06 -0.61
C GLU A 136 11.85 -0.69 -0.18
N ALA A 137 11.66 0.29 -1.03
CA ALA A 137 11.90 1.70 -0.76
C ALA A 137 10.77 2.51 -1.38
N ASP A 138 10.16 3.37 -0.60
CA ASP A 138 9.05 4.22 -1.00
C ASP A 138 9.33 5.67 -0.71
N ARG A 139 8.79 6.54 -1.54
CA ARG A 139 8.87 7.99 -1.40
C ARG A 139 7.48 8.59 -1.56
N SER A 140 7.09 9.43 -0.63
CA SER A 140 5.86 10.24 -0.70
C SER A 140 6.18 11.73 -0.59
N GLY A 141 5.55 12.52 -1.43
CA GLY A 141 5.55 13.98 -1.28
C GLY A 141 4.71 14.42 -0.09
N ALA A 142 4.80 15.69 0.28
CA ALA A 142 3.96 16.26 1.32
C ALA A 142 2.48 16.23 0.90
N ASP A 143 1.63 15.73 1.77
CA ASP A 143 0.17 15.64 1.61
C ASP A 143 -0.58 16.85 2.18
N THR A 144 0.12 17.73 2.88
CA THR A 144 -0.37 19.01 3.41
C THR A 144 0.54 20.15 2.97
N ILE A 145 0.01 21.39 3.03
CA ILE A 145 0.72 22.61 2.56
C ILE A 145 2.01 22.84 3.36
N ASP A 146 1.94 22.66 4.67
CA ASP A 146 3.05 22.85 5.60
C ASP A 146 3.72 21.53 6.01
N GLY A 147 3.32 20.44 5.40
CA GLY A 147 3.85 19.09 5.70
C GLY A 147 5.16 18.80 5.00
N ASN A 148 5.74 17.68 5.40
CA ASN A 148 6.96 17.15 4.82
C ASN A 148 6.66 15.89 4.00
N GLY A 149 7.50 15.64 3.00
CA GLY A 149 7.52 14.34 2.34
C GLY A 149 8.18 13.29 3.24
N SER A 150 8.01 12.02 2.88
CA SER A 150 8.58 10.92 3.63
C SER A 150 9.24 9.88 2.72
N THR A 151 10.25 9.21 3.25
CA THR A 151 10.88 8.05 2.62
C THR A 151 10.81 6.89 3.58
N SER A 152 10.35 5.73 3.11
CA SER A 152 10.38 4.50 3.90
C SER A 152 11.27 3.45 3.24
N LEU A 153 11.86 2.63 4.08
CA LEU A 153 12.61 1.45 3.67
C LEU A 153 12.00 0.24 4.38
N GLY A 154 11.93 -0.89 3.71
CA GLY A 154 11.31 -2.06 4.28
C GLY A 154 11.96 -3.36 3.86
N ILE A 155 11.79 -4.36 4.70
CA ILE A 155 11.99 -5.76 4.36
C ILE A 155 10.65 -6.46 4.43
N GLY A 156 10.35 -7.26 3.41
CA GLY A 156 9.08 -7.98 3.30
C GLY A 156 9.28 -9.45 3.04
N THR A 157 8.26 -10.22 3.38
CA THR A 157 8.22 -11.66 3.10
C THR A 157 6.82 -12.11 2.72
N ILE A 158 6.74 -13.09 1.83
CA ILE A 158 5.52 -13.83 1.53
C ILE A 158 5.81 -15.30 1.79
N TYR A 159 5.06 -15.88 2.71
CA TYR A 159 5.13 -17.30 3.00
C TYR A 159 3.86 -18.01 2.51
N ARG A 160 4.01 -18.86 1.48
CA ARG A 160 2.93 -19.69 0.94
C ARG A 160 2.77 -20.91 1.85
N MET A 161 1.68 -20.94 2.61
CA MET A 161 1.32 -22.05 3.47
C MET A 161 0.76 -23.22 2.62
N LYS A 162 -0.04 -24.07 3.19
CA LYS A 162 -0.82 -25.02 2.40
C LYS A 162 -1.90 -24.25 1.65
N ILE A 163 -2.10 -24.59 0.36
CA ILE A 163 -3.17 -23.99 -0.45
C ILE A 163 -4.50 -24.04 0.34
N PRO A 164 -5.24 -22.95 0.43
CA PRO A 164 -5.13 -21.70 -0.37
C PRO A 164 -4.53 -20.49 0.39
N PHE A 165 -3.75 -20.68 1.44
CA PHE A 165 -3.33 -19.60 2.34
C PHE A 165 -1.92 -19.08 2.06
N ARG A 166 -1.75 -17.78 2.20
CA ARG A 166 -0.45 -17.09 2.22
C ARG A 166 -0.37 -16.06 3.34
N LEU A 167 0.77 -15.97 4.00
CA LEU A 167 1.07 -14.95 4.98
C LEU A 167 2.00 -13.92 4.35
N LEU A 168 1.66 -12.66 4.49
CA LEU A 168 2.46 -11.51 4.08
C LEU A 168 2.88 -10.74 5.32
N ALA A 169 4.11 -10.29 5.36
CA ALA A 169 4.58 -9.38 6.40
C ALA A 169 5.65 -8.46 5.82
N SER A 170 5.62 -7.19 6.19
CA SER A 170 6.70 -6.24 5.90
C SER A 170 6.83 -5.20 7.01
N GLY A 171 7.97 -4.55 7.05
CA GLY A 171 8.18 -3.44 7.97
C GLY A 171 9.57 -2.84 7.85
N GLY A 172 9.71 -1.64 8.40
CA GLY A 172 10.97 -0.92 8.39
C GLY A 172 10.85 0.53 8.83
N PRO A 173 11.96 1.27 8.82
CA PRO A 173 12.00 2.67 9.21
C PRO A 173 11.35 3.58 8.16
N ALA A 174 10.75 4.66 8.63
CA ALA A 174 10.25 5.77 7.84
C ALA A 174 10.90 7.07 8.32
N PHE A 175 11.29 7.91 7.38
CA PHE A 175 12.01 9.16 7.61
C PHE A 175 11.22 10.30 6.98
N GLU A 176 10.98 11.35 7.74
CA GLU A 176 10.39 12.59 7.22
C GLU A 176 11.47 13.54 6.72
N ASP A 177 11.17 14.32 5.68
CA ASP A 177 12.01 15.41 5.25
C ASP A 177 12.08 16.47 6.35
N GLY A 178 13.26 17.06 6.56
CA GLY A 178 13.46 18.04 7.63
C GLY A 178 14.04 17.46 8.92
N GLY A 179 14.29 16.14 9.00
CA GLY A 179 15.11 15.56 10.07
C GLY A 179 14.39 15.29 11.39
N GLY A 180 13.11 14.98 11.34
CA GLY A 180 12.35 14.46 12.48
C GLY A 180 12.85 13.07 12.96
N PRO A 181 12.40 12.57 14.12
CA PRO A 181 12.70 11.23 14.55
C PRO A 181 12.17 10.21 13.54
N ALA A 182 12.94 9.16 13.29
CA ALA A 182 12.50 8.08 12.41
C ALA A 182 11.26 7.40 12.99
N GLY A 183 10.22 7.26 12.18
CA GLY A 183 9.08 6.41 12.45
C GLY A 183 9.39 4.95 12.10
N PHE A 184 8.43 4.08 12.39
CA PHE A 184 8.47 2.68 11.97
C PHE A 184 7.10 2.27 11.45
N HIS A 185 7.07 1.60 10.30
CA HIS A 185 5.86 1.00 9.75
C HIS A 185 5.92 -0.52 9.85
N PHE A 186 4.76 -1.12 9.96
CA PHE A 186 4.60 -2.57 9.98
C PHE A 186 3.30 -2.96 9.27
N PHE A 187 3.36 -4.01 8.47
CA PHE A 187 2.22 -4.59 7.77
C PHE A 187 2.21 -6.10 7.93
N THR A 188 1.04 -6.68 8.12
CA THR A 188 0.82 -8.12 8.05
C THR A 188 -0.54 -8.43 7.44
N ALA A 189 -0.61 -9.47 6.64
CA ALA A 189 -1.86 -9.93 6.05
C ALA A 189 -1.88 -11.45 5.88
N LEU A 190 -3.07 -12.02 6.04
CA LEU A 190 -3.36 -13.40 5.67
C LEU A 190 -4.17 -13.38 4.36
N GLY A 191 -3.60 -13.89 3.30
CA GLY A 191 -4.27 -14.05 2.00
C GLY A 191 -4.92 -15.41 1.86
N LEU A 192 -6.08 -15.44 1.21
CA LEU A 192 -6.82 -16.61 0.82
C LEU A 192 -7.07 -16.52 -0.69
N ASP A 193 -6.55 -17.48 -1.45
CA ASP A 193 -6.75 -17.58 -2.91
C ASP A 193 -7.84 -18.62 -3.19
N LEU A 194 -8.98 -18.20 -3.78
CA LEU A 194 -10.17 -19.02 -4.06
C LEU A 194 -10.24 -19.40 -5.55
#